data_6a80ab13c35fa22766684677684fd9b8
#
_entry.id   6a80ab13c35fa22766684677684fd9b8
#
_cell.length_a   1.000
_cell.length_b   1.000
_cell.length_c   1.000
_cell.angle_alpha   90.00
_cell.angle_beta   90.00
_cell.angle_gamma   90.00
#
_symmetry.space_group_name_H-M   'P 1'
#
loop_
_entity.id
_entity.type
_entity.pdbx_description
1 polymer ?
#
loop_
_entity_poly.entity_id
_entity_poly.type
_entity_poly.pdbx_seq_one_letter_code
_entity_poly.pdbx_strand_id
1 'polypeptide(L)'
;MLSQKLKPTYDGNPVRRFCRNTKYFLQDNWQRAWVTVLWIAVMCGLFAYKYIEYQRREDVFKVLGNCVCFAKGAAETIKLNMALILLPVCRNTLTWLRNKTKLGVVVPFDDNLNFHKVIAVGVAFGVAIHGIAHLACDFPRLLHATPDEYVPMEQYFGEQAKSYWHFVEHVEGITGVLMVILMAIAFTLAAPCFRRGRINLPKHLKKLSGFNAFWYSHHLFVIVYTLLIVHGIKLFLTKKWYKKTTWMYLAVPIILYSCERLTRLLRSSIKAVTIQKVAVYPGNVLALQMSRPHGFRYKSGQYMFVNCAAVSPFEWHPFSITSAPGDDYLSVHIRTLGDWTRQLRTVFSEVCQQPTNGKSGLLRADCVHGTNIPDFPRVLIDGPYGAPAQDYKKYEVVLLVGLGIGATPMISIVKDIVNNIRAMEEEEEEEKSCGIDEGNGVNKTNSTSPNSKRKENFKTRRAYFYWVTREQGSFDWFKGIMNEVAEMDHNHVIELHNYCTSVYEEGDARSALITMLQSLNHAKNGVDIVSGTRVKSHFAKPNWRSVYKHIAVNHNNSRVGTFTHHYPFLCFLFHTLRCNPTLDLIKNAYINGYKPIT
;
A
#
# COMPACT_ATOMS: atom_id res chain seq x y z
N MET A 1 -22.23 28.57 24.26
CA MET A 1 -21.72 27.52 25.18
C MET A 1 -20.83 26.48 24.55
N LEU A 2 -21.00 26.10 23.28
CA LEU A 2 -20.12 25.08 22.60
C LEU A 2 -18.67 25.53 22.36
N SER A 3 -18.43 26.83 22.17
CA SER A 3 -17.06 27.34 21.93
C SER A 3 -16.16 27.29 23.17
N GLN A 4 -16.72 27.21 24.37
CA GLN A 4 -15.96 27.12 25.62
C GLN A 4 -15.42 25.69 25.90
N LYS A 5 -16.10 24.62 25.44
CA LYS A 5 -15.67 23.23 25.65
C LYS A 5 -14.49 22.78 24.77
N LEU A 6 -14.17 23.55 23.74
CA LEU A 6 -13.11 23.24 22.77
C LEU A 6 -11.99 24.30 22.75
N LYS A 7 -11.73 24.97 23.86
CA LYS A 7 -10.52 25.80 23.96
C LYS A 7 -9.29 24.87 23.76
N PRO A 8 -8.41 25.17 22.79
CA PRO A 8 -7.14 24.47 22.73
C PRO A 8 -6.43 24.76 24.06
N THR A 9 -6.06 23.72 24.78
CA THR A 9 -5.13 23.83 25.89
C THR A 9 -3.78 24.28 25.33
N TYR A 10 -3.58 25.57 25.31
CA TYR A 10 -2.33 26.18 24.87
C TYR A 10 -1.33 25.99 26.02
N ASP A 11 -0.63 24.87 26.00
CA ASP A 11 0.52 24.68 26.87
C ASP A 11 1.62 25.64 26.43
N GLY A 12 1.80 26.72 27.18
CA GLY A 12 2.86 27.71 26.93
C GLY A 12 4.28 27.15 27.10
N ASN A 13 4.42 25.99 27.74
CA ASN A 13 5.71 25.35 27.95
C ASN A 13 6.12 24.47 26.78
N PRO A 14 7.22 24.80 26.05
CA PRO A 14 7.68 24.05 24.88
C PRO A 14 8.05 22.59 25.20
N VAL A 15 8.58 22.32 26.41
CA VAL A 15 8.93 20.97 26.84
C VAL A 15 7.70 20.09 27.03
N ARG A 16 6.67 20.60 27.70
CA ARG A 16 5.38 19.87 27.84
C ARG A 16 4.74 19.60 26.48
N ARG A 17 4.79 20.57 25.57
CA ARG A 17 4.31 20.41 24.19
C ARG A 17 5.08 19.31 23.45
N PHE A 18 6.41 19.29 23.57
CA PHE A 18 7.26 18.26 22.98
C PHE A 18 6.94 16.88 23.55
N CYS A 19 6.92 16.72 24.87
CA CYS A 19 6.60 15.45 25.54
C CYS A 19 5.21 14.93 25.14
N ARG A 20 4.21 15.81 25.09
CA ARG A 20 2.86 15.44 24.65
C ARG A 20 2.82 14.99 23.20
N ASN A 21 3.48 15.72 22.29
CA ASN A 21 3.55 15.36 20.88
C ASN A 21 4.28 14.04 20.68
N THR A 22 5.38 13.82 21.40
CA THR A 22 6.13 12.57 21.39
C THR A 22 5.30 11.40 21.90
N LYS A 23 4.58 11.59 23.01
CA LYS A 23 3.66 10.58 23.55
C LYS A 23 2.59 10.19 22.50
N TYR A 24 1.95 11.15 21.87
CA TYR A 24 0.96 10.87 20.83
C TYR A 24 1.57 10.23 19.61
N PHE A 25 2.74 10.69 19.16
CA PHE A 25 3.47 10.08 18.06
C PHE A 25 3.78 8.60 18.37
N LEU A 26 4.27 8.29 19.56
CA LEU A 26 4.56 6.92 19.96
C LEU A 26 3.29 6.06 20.07
N GLN A 27 2.21 6.61 20.61
CA GLN A 27 0.92 5.91 20.65
C GLN A 27 0.38 5.58 19.27
N ASP A 28 0.52 6.49 18.30
CA ASP A 28 0.04 6.30 16.94
C ASP A 28 0.96 5.39 16.12
N ASN A 29 2.26 5.37 16.43
CA ASN A 29 3.27 4.63 15.68
C ASN A 29 3.92 3.49 16.48
N TRP A 30 3.35 3.07 17.61
CA TRP A 30 3.98 2.11 18.50
C TRP A 30 4.39 0.79 17.80
N GLN A 31 3.55 0.30 16.88
CA GLN A 31 3.84 -0.91 16.11
C GLN A 31 5.06 -0.73 15.18
N ARG A 32 5.23 0.45 14.60
CA ARG A 32 6.40 0.80 13.78
C ARG A 32 7.63 0.97 14.65
N ALA A 33 7.46 1.66 15.77
CA ALA A 33 8.55 1.97 16.69
C ALA A 33 9.17 0.69 17.26
N TRP A 34 8.37 -0.23 17.83
CA TRP A 34 8.90 -1.43 18.42
C TRP A 34 9.53 -2.38 17.39
N VAL A 35 8.93 -2.54 16.19
CA VAL A 35 9.53 -3.36 15.11
C VAL A 35 10.87 -2.79 14.66
N THR A 36 10.97 -1.45 14.53
CA THR A 36 12.21 -0.79 14.16
C THR A 36 13.27 -0.94 15.25
N VAL A 37 12.90 -0.76 16.52
CA VAL A 37 13.80 -0.94 17.67
C VAL A 37 14.29 -2.39 17.74
N LEU A 38 13.40 -3.37 17.59
CA LEU A 38 13.77 -4.78 17.57
C LEU A 38 14.75 -5.07 16.43
N TRP A 39 14.46 -4.58 15.23
CA TRP A 39 15.35 -4.74 14.07
C TRP A 39 16.74 -4.14 14.32
N ILE A 40 16.82 -2.91 14.86
CA ILE A 40 18.10 -2.26 15.22
C ILE A 40 18.82 -3.10 16.28
N ALA A 41 18.15 -3.56 17.32
CA ALA A 41 18.74 -4.36 18.40
C ALA A 41 19.34 -5.67 17.87
N VAL A 42 18.62 -6.38 16.98
CA VAL A 42 19.12 -7.59 16.33
C VAL A 42 20.33 -7.28 15.45
N MET A 43 20.31 -6.18 14.69
CA MET A 43 21.42 -5.74 13.87
C MET A 43 22.66 -5.45 14.70
N CYS A 44 22.52 -4.68 15.77
CA CYS A 44 23.62 -4.38 16.70
C CYS A 44 24.16 -5.65 17.37
N GLY A 45 23.27 -6.56 17.78
CA GLY A 45 23.67 -7.82 18.39
C GLY A 45 24.47 -8.72 17.45
N LEU A 46 24.03 -8.88 16.20
CA LEU A 46 24.74 -9.66 15.18
C LEU A 46 26.08 -9.01 14.80
N PHE A 47 26.10 -7.70 14.67
CA PHE A 47 27.33 -6.96 14.41
C PHE A 47 28.34 -7.19 15.53
N ALA A 48 27.93 -6.95 16.77
CA ALA A 48 28.80 -7.12 17.95
C ALA A 48 29.27 -8.57 18.11
N TYR A 49 28.37 -9.55 17.88
CA TYR A 49 28.73 -10.97 17.93
C TYR A 49 29.87 -11.30 16.95
N LYS A 50 29.76 -10.88 15.68
CA LYS A 50 30.80 -11.14 14.68
C LYS A 50 32.06 -10.30 14.90
N TYR A 51 31.91 -9.07 15.36
CA TYR A 51 33.03 -8.22 15.71
C TYR A 51 33.89 -8.89 16.79
N ILE A 52 33.29 -9.34 17.90
CA ILE A 52 33.98 -10.01 19.02
C ILE A 52 34.54 -11.37 18.57
N GLU A 53 33.82 -12.13 17.74
CA GLU A 53 34.31 -13.40 17.19
C GLU A 53 35.65 -13.22 16.45
N TYR A 54 35.75 -12.19 15.57
CA TYR A 54 36.98 -11.92 14.81
C TYR A 54 38.04 -11.23 15.62
N GLN A 55 37.69 -10.44 16.63
CA GLN A 55 38.62 -9.86 17.58
C GLN A 55 39.36 -10.94 18.41
N ARG A 56 38.68 -12.04 18.74
CA ARG A 56 39.23 -13.19 19.48
C ARG A 56 40.09 -14.13 18.61
N ARG A 57 40.09 -13.93 17.29
CA ARG A 57 40.92 -14.71 16.36
C ARG A 57 42.30 -14.05 16.27
N GLU A 58 43.20 -14.42 17.18
CA GLU A 58 44.51 -13.78 17.29
C GLU A 58 45.32 -13.81 15.99
N ASP A 59 45.25 -14.93 15.23
CA ASP A 59 45.88 -15.12 13.93
C ASP A 59 45.46 -14.04 12.90
N VAL A 60 44.17 -13.76 12.84
CA VAL A 60 43.59 -12.79 11.87
C VAL A 60 43.69 -11.37 12.41
N PHE A 61 43.41 -11.17 13.71
CA PHE A 61 43.35 -9.85 14.32
C PHE A 61 44.73 -9.18 14.38
N LYS A 62 45.82 -9.93 14.58
CA LYS A 62 47.19 -9.42 14.62
C LYS A 62 47.57 -8.71 13.31
N VAL A 63 47.12 -9.22 12.15
CA VAL A 63 47.45 -8.66 10.84
C VAL A 63 46.42 -7.62 10.41
N LEU A 64 45.12 -7.97 10.47
CA LEU A 64 44.04 -7.13 9.91
C LEU A 64 43.45 -6.13 10.93
N GLY A 65 43.62 -6.39 12.23
CA GLY A 65 43.16 -5.52 13.30
C GLY A 65 41.63 -5.34 13.32
N ASN A 66 41.18 -4.15 13.70
CA ASN A 66 39.75 -3.83 13.81
C ASN A 66 39.03 -3.81 12.46
N CYS A 67 39.72 -3.63 11.35
CA CYS A 67 39.08 -3.50 10.03
C CYS A 67 38.33 -4.77 9.64
N VAL A 68 38.95 -5.94 9.82
CA VAL A 68 38.27 -7.21 9.56
C VAL A 68 37.10 -7.41 10.50
N CYS A 69 37.16 -6.95 11.75
CA CYS A 69 36.05 -7.04 12.69
C CYS A 69 34.85 -6.21 12.20
N PHE A 70 35.08 -4.98 11.73
CA PHE A 70 34.03 -4.15 11.12
C PHE A 70 33.49 -4.77 9.84
N ALA A 71 34.36 -5.27 8.95
CA ALA A 71 33.96 -5.91 7.72
C ALA A 71 33.06 -7.13 7.95
N LYS A 72 33.42 -8.00 8.89
CA LYS A 72 32.68 -9.24 9.21
C LYS A 72 31.41 -8.96 10.02
N GLY A 73 31.44 -7.97 10.93
CA GLY A 73 30.25 -7.48 11.60
C GLY A 73 29.21 -6.95 10.60
N ALA A 74 29.65 -6.09 9.68
CA ALA A 74 28.80 -5.56 8.61
C ALA A 74 28.30 -6.68 7.68
N ALA A 75 29.15 -7.64 7.30
CA ALA A 75 28.72 -8.77 6.47
C ALA A 75 27.58 -9.59 7.09
N GLU A 76 27.62 -9.82 8.40
CA GLU A 76 26.57 -10.58 9.09
C GLU A 76 25.24 -9.81 9.09
N THR A 77 25.30 -8.49 9.28
CA THR A 77 24.10 -7.64 9.19
C THR A 77 23.53 -7.59 7.77
N ILE A 78 24.39 -7.56 6.73
CA ILE A 78 23.96 -7.60 5.32
C ILE A 78 23.21 -8.91 5.04
N LYS A 79 23.71 -10.07 5.48
CA LYS A 79 23.06 -11.37 5.28
C LYS A 79 21.64 -11.36 5.83
N LEU A 80 21.45 -10.89 7.08
CA LEU A 80 20.13 -10.80 7.68
C LEU A 80 19.22 -9.85 6.89
N ASN A 81 19.72 -8.67 6.51
CA ASN A 81 18.93 -7.69 5.78
C ASN A 81 18.55 -8.17 4.38
N MET A 82 19.45 -8.84 3.66
CA MET A 82 19.16 -9.43 2.36
C MET A 82 18.12 -10.57 2.46
N ALA A 83 18.13 -11.32 3.55
CA ALA A 83 17.08 -12.30 3.85
C ALA A 83 15.74 -11.61 4.18
N LEU A 84 15.78 -10.65 5.10
CA LEU A 84 14.59 -9.99 5.62
C LEU A 84 13.87 -9.13 4.57
N ILE A 85 14.60 -8.50 3.63
CA ILE A 85 14.03 -7.57 2.63
C ILE A 85 13.04 -8.23 1.67
N LEU A 86 13.12 -9.56 1.49
CA LEU A 86 12.19 -10.32 0.66
C LEU A 86 10.83 -10.53 1.32
N LEU A 87 10.77 -10.62 2.67
CA LEU A 87 9.53 -10.93 3.39
C LEU A 87 8.45 -9.85 3.24
N PRO A 88 8.75 -8.54 3.34
CA PRO A 88 7.75 -7.48 3.14
C PRO A 88 7.09 -7.46 1.76
N VAL A 89 7.64 -8.12 0.76
CA VAL A 89 7.07 -8.19 -0.59
C VAL A 89 6.33 -9.50 -0.88
N CYS A 90 6.31 -10.44 0.07
CA CYS A 90 5.52 -11.68 0.04
C CYS A 90 4.06 -11.41 0.42
N ARG A 91 3.29 -10.84 -0.48
CA ARG A 91 1.96 -10.28 -0.21
C ARG A 91 0.90 -11.32 0.16
N ASN A 92 0.93 -12.52 -0.42
CA ASN A 92 0.02 -13.59 -0.07
C ASN A 92 0.24 -14.03 1.38
N THR A 93 1.50 -14.26 1.74
CA THR A 93 1.90 -14.62 3.12
C THR A 93 1.49 -13.52 4.11
N LEU A 94 1.76 -12.25 3.80
CA LEU A 94 1.37 -11.13 4.66
C LEU A 94 -0.15 -11.02 4.82
N THR A 95 -0.90 -11.18 3.72
CA THR A 95 -2.37 -11.16 3.76
C THR A 95 -2.91 -12.33 4.60
N TRP A 96 -2.32 -13.51 4.47
CA TRP A 96 -2.67 -14.67 5.27
C TRP A 96 -2.36 -14.47 6.76
N LEU A 97 -1.15 -14.01 7.10
CA LEU A 97 -0.74 -13.70 8.48
C LEU A 97 -1.68 -12.66 9.12
N ARG A 98 -2.01 -11.60 8.39
CA ARG A 98 -2.91 -10.56 8.86
C ARG A 98 -4.32 -11.09 9.17
N ASN A 99 -4.85 -11.93 8.27
CA ASN A 99 -6.26 -12.35 8.34
C ASN A 99 -6.48 -13.57 9.26
N LYS A 100 -5.47 -14.44 9.40
CA LYS A 100 -5.59 -15.72 10.09
C LYS A 100 -4.90 -15.75 11.45
N THR A 101 -4.05 -14.76 11.74
CA THR A 101 -3.32 -14.70 13.02
C THR A 101 -3.58 -13.39 13.76
N LYS A 102 -3.28 -13.38 15.07
CA LYS A 102 -3.32 -12.16 15.88
C LYS A 102 -2.09 -11.25 15.66
N LEU A 103 -1.13 -11.67 14.83
CA LEU A 103 0.09 -10.91 14.56
C LEU A 103 -0.18 -9.53 13.97
N GLY A 104 -1.27 -9.36 13.21
CA GLY A 104 -1.69 -8.06 12.67
C GLY A 104 -2.02 -7.00 13.73
N VAL A 105 -2.25 -7.40 14.98
CA VAL A 105 -2.42 -6.46 16.10
C VAL A 105 -1.08 -5.86 16.55
N VAL A 106 0.00 -6.63 16.42
CA VAL A 106 1.33 -6.29 16.92
C VAL A 106 2.25 -5.79 15.80
N VAL A 107 2.21 -6.42 14.63
CA VAL A 107 3.06 -6.09 13.47
C VAL A 107 2.28 -5.25 12.46
N PRO A 108 2.82 -4.10 12.00
CA PRO A 108 2.16 -3.23 11.04
C PRO A 108 2.31 -3.74 9.61
N PHE A 109 1.63 -4.85 9.27
CA PHE A 109 1.68 -5.44 7.92
C PHE A 109 1.25 -4.48 6.80
N ASP A 110 0.50 -3.42 7.14
CA ASP A 110 0.09 -2.39 6.19
C ASP A 110 1.24 -1.46 5.78
N ASP A 111 2.32 -1.44 6.55
CA ASP A 111 3.48 -0.57 6.33
C ASP A 111 4.70 -1.33 5.77
N ASN A 112 4.46 -2.53 5.26
CA ASN A 112 5.49 -3.44 4.77
C ASN A 112 6.45 -2.82 3.74
N LEU A 113 5.95 -2.01 2.80
CA LEU A 113 6.79 -1.36 1.79
C LEU A 113 7.68 -0.26 2.36
N ASN A 114 7.27 0.43 3.42
CA ASN A 114 8.14 1.38 4.09
C ASN A 114 9.23 0.65 4.87
N PHE A 115 8.89 -0.45 5.53
CA PHE A 115 9.88 -1.29 6.20
C PHE A 115 10.88 -1.89 5.20
N HIS A 116 10.44 -2.35 4.02
CA HIS A 116 11.33 -2.76 2.92
C HIS A 116 12.35 -1.68 2.56
N LYS A 117 11.94 -0.41 2.49
CA LYS A 117 12.88 0.71 2.21
C LYS A 117 13.84 0.97 3.36
N VAL A 118 13.40 0.83 4.61
CA VAL A 118 14.28 0.98 5.79
C VAL A 118 15.35 -0.11 5.78
N ILE A 119 14.99 -1.36 5.49
CA ILE A 119 15.94 -2.47 5.34
C ILE A 119 16.92 -2.18 4.20
N ALA A 120 16.45 -1.65 3.06
CA ALA A 120 17.31 -1.30 1.93
C ALA A 120 18.38 -0.25 2.29
N VAL A 121 18.03 0.74 3.13
CA VAL A 121 19.00 1.70 3.67
C VAL A 121 20.01 0.98 4.57
N GLY A 122 19.55 0.05 5.41
CA GLY A 122 20.43 -0.79 6.24
C GLY A 122 21.41 -1.63 5.41
N VAL A 123 20.94 -2.20 4.29
CA VAL A 123 21.79 -2.92 3.32
C VAL A 123 22.85 -1.99 2.74
N ALA A 124 22.46 -0.82 2.24
CA ALA A 124 23.42 0.15 1.65
C ALA A 124 24.50 0.58 2.65
N PHE A 125 24.10 0.86 3.90
CA PHE A 125 25.02 1.23 4.97
C PHE A 125 25.97 0.09 5.33
N GLY A 126 25.45 -1.14 5.46
CA GLY A 126 26.27 -2.33 5.73
C GLY A 126 27.27 -2.61 4.61
N VAL A 127 26.84 -2.50 3.34
CA VAL A 127 27.71 -2.69 2.15
C VAL A 127 28.83 -1.63 2.13
N ALA A 128 28.52 -0.38 2.46
CA ALA A 128 29.53 0.67 2.53
C ALA A 128 30.61 0.35 3.60
N ILE A 129 30.20 -0.02 4.82
CA ILE A 129 31.13 -0.40 5.88
C ILE A 129 31.97 -1.61 5.46
N HIS A 130 31.33 -2.66 4.93
CA HIS A 130 32.00 -3.88 4.50
C HIS A 130 33.03 -3.62 3.40
N GLY A 131 32.62 -2.88 2.35
CA GLY A 131 33.49 -2.56 1.23
C GLY A 131 34.66 -1.66 1.62
N ILE A 132 34.40 -0.59 2.37
CA ILE A 132 35.46 0.34 2.82
C ILE A 132 36.47 -0.39 3.73
N ALA A 133 36.00 -1.22 4.67
CA ALA A 133 36.88 -1.95 5.57
C ALA A 133 37.82 -2.92 4.81
N HIS A 134 37.29 -3.65 3.81
CA HIS A 134 38.16 -4.53 3.00
C HIS A 134 39.06 -3.75 2.03
N LEU A 135 38.50 -2.83 1.24
CA LEU A 135 39.22 -2.16 0.17
C LEU A 135 40.23 -1.13 0.71
N ALA A 136 39.86 -0.34 1.70
CA ALA A 136 40.73 0.75 2.21
C ALA A 136 41.62 0.35 3.40
N CYS A 137 41.39 -0.82 4.00
CA CYS A 137 42.10 -1.20 5.20
C CYS A 137 42.68 -2.63 5.14
N ASP A 138 41.85 -3.66 4.98
CA ASP A 138 42.29 -5.05 5.07
C ASP A 138 43.29 -5.41 3.94
N PHE A 139 42.98 -5.06 2.69
CA PHE A 139 43.86 -5.35 1.56
C PHE A 139 45.18 -4.58 1.59
N PRO A 140 45.22 -3.26 1.89
CA PRO A 140 46.45 -2.56 2.13
C PRO A 140 47.30 -3.17 3.25
N ARG A 141 46.69 -3.61 4.35
CA ARG A 141 47.45 -4.24 5.47
C ARG A 141 48.05 -5.57 5.05
N LEU A 142 47.34 -6.42 4.31
CA LEU A 142 47.86 -7.67 3.79
C LEU A 142 49.04 -7.44 2.82
N LEU A 143 48.95 -6.39 2.01
CA LEU A 143 50.00 -6.05 1.02
C LEU A 143 51.28 -5.55 1.69
N HIS A 144 51.18 -4.75 2.76
CA HIS A 144 52.31 -4.11 3.41
C HIS A 144 52.76 -4.83 4.71
N ALA A 145 52.18 -6.00 5.03
CA ALA A 145 52.63 -6.79 6.18
C ALA A 145 54.06 -7.28 5.98
N THR A 146 54.83 -7.28 7.05
CA THR A 146 56.16 -7.89 7.01
C THR A 146 56.07 -9.40 6.84
N PRO A 147 57.09 -10.09 6.32
CA PRO A 147 57.03 -11.55 6.13
C PRO A 147 56.64 -12.31 7.40
N ASP A 148 57.19 -11.90 8.54
CA ASP A 148 56.86 -12.54 9.84
C ASP A 148 55.42 -12.29 10.31
N GLU A 149 54.89 -11.11 10.03
CA GLU A 149 53.48 -10.78 10.32
C GLU A 149 52.52 -11.52 9.38
N TYR A 150 52.94 -11.78 8.15
CA TYR A 150 52.09 -12.43 7.14
C TYR A 150 51.92 -13.94 7.34
N VAL A 151 52.90 -14.63 7.98
CA VAL A 151 52.87 -16.07 8.20
C VAL A 151 51.49 -16.63 8.62
N PRO A 152 50.78 -16.04 9.59
CA PRO A 152 49.43 -16.54 9.94
C PRO A 152 48.42 -16.46 8.82
N MET A 153 48.63 -15.62 7.80
CA MET A 153 47.70 -15.39 6.68
C MET A 153 47.95 -16.35 5.51
N GLU A 154 49.13 -16.95 5.38
CA GLU A 154 49.44 -17.90 4.31
C GLU A 154 48.44 -19.04 4.20
N GLN A 155 47.95 -19.55 5.33
CA GLN A 155 46.91 -20.58 5.34
C GLN A 155 45.60 -20.15 4.69
N TYR A 156 45.31 -18.86 4.56
CA TYR A 156 44.07 -18.31 4.02
C TYR A 156 44.24 -17.73 2.61
N PHE A 157 45.35 -17.06 2.34
CA PHE A 157 45.59 -16.32 1.10
C PHE A 157 46.72 -16.92 0.25
N GLY A 158 47.48 -17.89 0.78
CA GLY A 158 48.66 -18.40 0.09
C GLY A 158 49.84 -17.43 0.21
N GLU A 159 50.69 -17.41 -0.81
CA GLU A 159 51.82 -16.46 -0.86
C GLU A 159 51.34 -14.99 -0.78
N GLN A 160 52.14 -14.15 -0.18
CA GLN A 160 51.83 -12.73 -0.04
C GLN A 160 51.67 -12.07 -1.41
N ALA A 161 50.51 -11.44 -1.63
CA ALA A 161 50.20 -10.77 -2.88
C ALA A 161 51.17 -9.59 -3.12
N LYS A 162 51.70 -9.49 -4.35
CA LYS A 162 52.58 -8.40 -4.78
C LYS A 162 51.81 -7.18 -5.30
N SER A 163 50.53 -7.34 -5.61
CA SER A 163 49.69 -6.29 -6.17
C SER A 163 48.31 -6.25 -5.51
N TYR A 164 47.82 -5.04 -5.33
CA TYR A 164 46.45 -4.83 -4.84
C TYR A 164 45.38 -5.49 -5.71
N TRP A 165 45.62 -5.51 -7.03
CA TRP A 165 44.66 -6.12 -8.00
C TRP A 165 44.48 -7.61 -7.78
N HIS A 166 45.46 -8.32 -7.20
CA HIS A 166 45.31 -9.73 -6.84
C HIS A 166 44.05 -9.99 -6.02
N PHE A 167 43.71 -9.15 -5.05
CA PHE A 167 42.51 -9.30 -4.22
C PHE A 167 41.21 -8.97 -4.99
N VAL A 168 41.28 -8.05 -5.96
CA VAL A 168 40.12 -7.64 -6.76
C VAL A 168 39.80 -8.67 -7.85
N GLU A 169 40.81 -9.30 -8.44
CA GLU A 169 40.68 -10.31 -9.52
C GLU A 169 40.16 -11.66 -9.01
N HIS A 170 40.25 -11.94 -7.72
CA HIS A 170 39.65 -13.12 -7.14
C HIS A 170 38.11 -13.09 -7.22
N VAL A 171 37.50 -14.29 -7.16
CA VAL A 171 36.01 -14.44 -7.24
C VAL A 171 35.30 -13.55 -6.22
N GLU A 172 35.85 -13.44 -5.02
CA GLU A 172 35.31 -12.59 -3.95
C GLU A 172 35.35 -11.11 -4.32
N GLY A 173 36.46 -10.65 -4.90
CA GLY A 173 36.62 -9.26 -5.34
C GLY A 173 35.67 -8.94 -6.51
N ILE A 174 35.73 -9.75 -7.59
CA ILE A 174 34.88 -9.56 -8.78
C ILE A 174 33.39 -9.56 -8.39
N THR A 175 32.95 -10.56 -7.64
CA THR A 175 31.53 -10.66 -7.24
C THR A 175 31.10 -9.49 -6.35
N GLY A 176 31.99 -9.06 -5.45
CA GLY A 176 31.74 -7.91 -4.59
C GLY A 176 31.57 -6.61 -5.37
N VAL A 177 32.50 -6.30 -6.28
CA VAL A 177 32.45 -5.11 -7.13
C VAL A 177 31.23 -5.11 -8.03
N LEU A 178 30.93 -6.24 -8.71
CA LEU A 178 29.75 -6.36 -9.55
C LEU A 178 28.45 -6.14 -8.77
N MET A 179 28.33 -6.72 -7.57
CA MET A 179 27.17 -6.49 -6.70
C MET A 179 26.99 -5.02 -6.35
N VAL A 180 28.07 -4.33 -5.99
CA VAL A 180 28.02 -2.88 -5.65
C VAL A 180 27.54 -2.08 -6.86
N ILE A 181 28.06 -2.33 -8.06
CA ILE A 181 27.65 -1.63 -9.30
C ILE A 181 26.16 -1.86 -9.57
N LEU A 182 25.72 -3.13 -9.58
CA LEU A 182 24.32 -3.46 -9.83
C LEU A 182 23.36 -2.88 -8.80
N MET A 183 23.76 -2.91 -7.52
CA MET A 183 22.98 -2.32 -6.44
C MET A 183 22.93 -0.80 -6.54
N ALA A 184 24.04 -0.14 -6.91
CA ALA A 184 24.08 1.31 -7.11
C ALA A 184 23.10 1.74 -8.20
N ILE A 185 23.07 1.01 -9.34
CA ILE A 185 22.10 1.24 -10.42
C ILE A 185 20.68 1.07 -9.91
N ALA A 186 20.38 -0.08 -9.27
CA ALA A 186 19.04 -0.41 -8.81
C ALA A 186 18.53 0.57 -7.75
N PHE A 187 19.35 0.99 -6.78
CA PHE A 187 18.98 1.94 -5.73
C PHE A 187 18.81 3.37 -6.27
N THR A 188 19.69 3.80 -7.18
CA THR A 188 19.57 5.12 -7.81
C THR A 188 18.26 5.25 -8.57
N LEU A 189 17.91 4.25 -9.40
CA LEU A 189 16.66 4.28 -10.16
C LEU A 189 15.41 4.01 -9.28
N ALA A 190 15.57 3.41 -8.10
CA ALA A 190 14.50 3.29 -7.10
C ALA A 190 14.26 4.58 -6.31
N ALA A 191 15.19 5.53 -6.30
CA ALA A 191 15.04 6.80 -5.60
C ALA A 191 13.83 7.59 -6.12
N PRO A 192 13.07 8.28 -5.24
CA PRO A 192 11.81 8.94 -5.62
C PRO A 192 11.93 9.95 -6.76
N CYS A 193 13.08 10.60 -6.90
CA CYS A 193 13.37 11.56 -7.95
C CYS A 193 13.42 10.91 -9.34
N PHE A 194 14.12 9.77 -9.48
CA PHE A 194 14.18 9.00 -10.73
C PHE A 194 12.87 8.26 -10.99
N ARG A 195 12.39 7.48 -10.02
CA ARG A 195 11.18 6.66 -10.17
C ARG A 195 9.93 7.46 -10.55
N ARG A 196 9.84 8.73 -10.14
CA ARG A 196 8.70 9.61 -10.43
C ARG A 196 8.93 10.52 -11.64
N GLY A 197 10.03 10.38 -12.35
CA GLY A 197 10.34 11.22 -13.50
C GLY A 197 10.44 12.72 -13.17
N ARG A 198 10.86 13.07 -11.93
CA ARG A 198 10.96 14.49 -11.51
C ARG A 198 12.24 15.16 -12.01
N ILE A 199 13.19 14.39 -12.49
CA ILE A 199 14.45 14.89 -13.02
C ILE A 199 14.28 15.15 -14.50
N ASN A 200 14.59 16.36 -14.92
CA ASN A 200 14.67 16.74 -16.33
C ASN A 200 15.96 16.17 -16.92
N LEU A 201 15.90 14.97 -17.48
CA LEU A 201 17.00 14.35 -18.18
C LEU A 201 16.97 14.73 -19.68
N PRO A 202 18.13 14.78 -20.34
CA PRO A 202 18.22 14.93 -21.80
C PRO A 202 17.37 13.85 -22.51
N LYS A 203 16.89 14.15 -23.72
CA LYS A 203 15.96 13.27 -24.48
C LYS A 203 16.42 11.82 -24.55
N HIS A 204 17.73 11.57 -24.72
CA HIS A 204 18.31 10.21 -24.80
C HIS A 204 18.25 9.46 -23.47
N LEU A 205 18.39 10.16 -22.32
CA LEU A 205 18.38 9.57 -20.99
C LEU A 205 16.99 9.57 -20.34
N LYS A 206 15.99 10.17 -20.97
CA LYS A 206 14.63 10.24 -20.44
C LYS A 206 14.02 8.87 -20.15
N LYS A 207 14.43 7.85 -20.92
CA LYS A 207 14.03 6.44 -20.69
C LYS A 207 14.56 5.86 -19.37
N LEU A 208 15.61 6.43 -18.78
CA LEU A 208 16.15 6.03 -17.47
C LEU A 208 15.40 6.67 -16.29
N SER A 209 14.36 7.45 -16.55
CA SER A 209 13.49 7.98 -15.51
C SER A 209 12.07 7.42 -15.65
N GLY A 210 11.38 7.26 -14.52
CA GLY A 210 10.02 6.74 -14.49
C GLY A 210 9.91 5.37 -13.84
N PHE A 211 8.67 4.89 -13.76
CA PHE A 211 8.37 3.63 -13.08
C PHE A 211 8.98 2.41 -13.79
N ASN A 212 8.99 2.41 -15.13
CA ASN A 212 9.51 1.27 -15.90
C ASN A 212 11.02 1.10 -15.70
N ALA A 213 11.79 2.21 -15.74
CA ALA A 213 13.22 2.18 -15.47
C ALA A 213 13.53 1.60 -14.08
N PHE A 214 12.80 2.04 -13.06
CA PHE A 214 12.86 1.46 -11.72
C PHE A 214 12.50 -0.03 -11.73
N TRP A 215 11.40 -0.41 -12.37
CA TRP A 215 10.91 -1.78 -12.36
C TRP A 215 11.92 -2.75 -12.96
N TYR A 216 12.41 -2.46 -14.17
CA TYR A 216 13.39 -3.32 -14.83
C TYR A 216 14.74 -3.36 -14.11
N SER A 217 15.26 -2.21 -13.66
CA SER A 217 16.52 -2.17 -12.92
C SER A 217 16.44 -2.89 -11.57
N HIS A 218 15.28 -2.92 -10.94
CA HIS A 218 15.09 -3.63 -9.67
C HIS A 218 15.21 -5.16 -9.82
N HIS A 219 14.97 -5.71 -11.02
CA HIS A 219 15.19 -7.13 -11.30
C HIS A 219 16.67 -7.51 -11.37
N LEU A 220 17.60 -6.54 -11.44
CA LEU A 220 19.04 -6.81 -11.29
C LEU A 220 19.36 -7.46 -9.94
N PHE A 221 18.48 -7.32 -8.93
CA PHE A 221 18.64 -8.03 -7.66
C PHE A 221 18.62 -9.56 -7.81
N VAL A 222 18.04 -10.13 -8.85
CA VAL A 222 18.15 -11.58 -9.12
C VAL A 222 19.61 -11.96 -9.34
N ILE A 223 20.35 -11.14 -10.11
CA ILE A 223 21.78 -11.32 -10.35
C ILE A 223 22.55 -11.08 -9.05
N VAL A 224 22.21 -10.02 -8.30
CA VAL A 224 22.84 -9.71 -7.01
C VAL A 224 22.70 -10.86 -6.01
N TYR A 225 21.52 -11.49 -5.90
CA TYR A 225 21.34 -12.66 -5.02
C TYR A 225 22.18 -13.86 -5.47
N THR A 226 22.26 -14.11 -6.76
CA THR A 226 23.13 -15.20 -7.31
C THR A 226 24.59 -14.93 -6.98
N LEU A 227 25.08 -13.71 -7.24
CA LEU A 227 26.43 -13.29 -6.92
C LEU A 227 26.70 -13.33 -5.40
N LEU A 228 25.72 -12.96 -4.59
CA LEU A 228 25.83 -12.99 -3.11
C LEU A 228 26.00 -14.42 -2.59
N ILE A 229 25.32 -15.40 -3.18
CA ILE A 229 25.48 -16.81 -2.82
C ILE A 229 26.91 -17.27 -3.19
N VAL A 230 27.37 -16.95 -4.42
CA VAL A 230 28.73 -17.30 -4.86
C VAL A 230 29.77 -16.63 -3.96
N HIS A 231 29.64 -15.34 -3.70
CA HIS A 231 30.53 -14.57 -2.80
C HIS A 231 30.54 -15.17 -1.39
N GLY A 232 29.39 -15.61 -0.88
CA GLY A 232 29.27 -16.23 0.44
C GLY A 232 29.79 -17.66 0.53
N ILE A 233 29.98 -18.35 -0.60
CA ILE A 233 30.60 -19.68 -0.69
C ILE A 233 32.12 -19.56 -0.80
N LYS A 234 32.59 -18.59 -1.58
CA LYS A 234 34.01 -18.33 -1.81
C LYS A 234 34.54 -17.31 -0.78
N LEU A 235 34.90 -17.76 0.43
CA LEU A 235 35.39 -16.88 1.50
C LEU A 235 36.83 -17.23 1.84
N PHE A 236 37.74 -16.26 1.82
CA PHE A 236 39.15 -16.44 2.17
C PHE A 236 39.34 -16.99 3.60
N LEU A 237 38.80 -16.28 4.60
CA LEU A 237 39.02 -16.57 6.02
C LEU A 237 38.17 -17.73 6.59
N THR A 238 37.37 -18.40 5.75
CA THR A 238 36.46 -19.46 6.20
C THR A 238 36.47 -20.62 5.24
N LYS A 239 37.18 -21.71 5.61
CA LYS A 239 37.27 -22.92 4.77
C LYS A 239 36.12 -23.90 4.99
N LYS A 240 35.64 -24.04 6.23
CA LYS A 240 34.60 -25.01 6.60
C LYS A 240 33.23 -24.61 6.07
N TRP A 241 32.59 -25.46 5.27
CA TRP A 241 31.32 -25.17 4.57
C TRP A 241 30.17 -24.77 5.52
N TYR A 242 30.06 -25.43 6.68
CA TYR A 242 29.01 -25.15 7.67
C TYR A 242 29.15 -23.79 8.38
N LYS A 243 30.33 -23.18 8.29
CA LYS A 243 30.56 -21.80 8.75
C LYS A 243 30.20 -20.74 7.69
N LYS A 244 29.91 -21.16 6.45
CA LYS A 244 29.52 -20.26 5.34
C LYS A 244 28.02 -20.05 5.35
N THR A 245 27.53 -19.23 6.24
CA THR A 245 26.12 -19.10 6.61
C THR A 245 25.25 -18.31 5.62
N THR A 246 25.80 -17.66 4.60
CA THR A 246 25.05 -16.80 3.67
C THR A 246 23.84 -17.54 3.05
N TRP A 247 24.05 -18.74 2.51
CA TRP A 247 22.98 -19.54 1.91
C TRP A 247 21.89 -19.95 2.93
N MET A 248 22.28 -20.16 4.20
CA MET A 248 21.34 -20.52 5.26
C MET A 248 20.38 -19.37 5.59
N TYR A 249 20.88 -18.12 5.59
CA TYR A 249 20.03 -16.93 5.74
C TYR A 249 19.06 -16.77 4.58
N LEU A 250 19.52 -17.05 3.35
CA LEU A 250 18.79 -16.74 2.13
C LEU A 250 17.81 -17.83 1.69
N ALA A 251 18.05 -19.10 2.03
CA ALA A 251 17.30 -20.24 1.52
C ALA A 251 15.79 -20.10 1.76
N VAL A 252 15.37 -19.91 3.01
CA VAL A 252 13.95 -19.82 3.35
C VAL A 252 13.27 -18.60 2.71
N PRO A 253 13.81 -17.37 2.81
CA PRO A 253 13.21 -16.20 2.17
C PRO A 253 13.13 -16.31 0.64
N ILE A 254 14.15 -16.87 -0.02
CA ILE A 254 14.15 -17.06 -1.48
C ILE A 254 13.09 -18.09 -1.88
N ILE A 255 13.00 -19.23 -1.20
CA ILE A 255 11.98 -20.24 -1.46
C ILE A 255 10.59 -19.63 -1.27
N LEU A 256 10.35 -18.94 -0.16
CA LEU A 256 9.07 -18.29 0.11
C LEU A 256 8.70 -17.30 -1.00
N TYR A 257 9.64 -16.44 -1.40
CA TYR A 257 9.42 -15.48 -2.47
C TYR A 257 9.14 -16.17 -3.83
N SER A 258 9.86 -17.23 -4.13
CA SER A 258 9.67 -18.02 -5.36
C SER A 258 8.28 -18.69 -5.37
N CYS A 259 7.86 -19.28 -4.25
CA CYS A 259 6.52 -19.83 -4.08
C CYS A 259 5.42 -18.76 -4.25
N GLU A 260 5.65 -17.54 -3.76
CA GLU A 260 4.74 -16.39 -3.98
C GLU A 260 4.60 -16.05 -5.46
N ARG A 261 5.70 -16.06 -6.22
CA ARG A 261 5.68 -15.82 -7.68
C ARG A 261 4.98 -16.94 -8.43
N LEU A 262 5.29 -18.18 -8.09
CA LEU A 262 4.65 -19.36 -8.67
C LEU A 262 3.14 -19.40 -8.37
N THR A 263 2.73 -19.14 -7.13
CA THR A 263 1.32 -19.07 -6.76
C THR A 263 0.56 -18.03 -7.56
N ARG A 264 1.18 -16.87 -7.83
CA ARG A 264 0.59 -15.84 -8.69
C ARG A 264 0.41 -16.37 -10.11
N LEU A 265 1.44 -16.96 -10.70
CA LEU A 265 1.42 -17.49 -12.05
C LEU A 265 0.30 -18.54 -12.21
N LEU A 266 0.23 -19.51 -11.31
CA LEU A 266 -0.78 -20.56 -11.33
C LEU A 266 -2.19 -19.98 -11.16
N ARG A 267 -2.38 -19.09 -10.20
CA ARG A 267 -3.69 -18.51 -9.91
C ARG A 267 -4.22 -17.65 -11.06
N SER A 268 -3.36 -16.87 -11.69
CA SER A 268 -3.73 -16.04 -12.83
C SER A 268 -4.08 -16.85 -14.06
N SER A 269 -3.44 -18.02 -14.26
CA SER A 269 -3.75 -18.92 -15.36
C SER A 269 -5.11 -19.60 -15.22
N ILE A 270 -5.53 -19.89 -13.99
CA ILE A 270 -6.79 -20.60 -13.70
C ILE A 270 -7.99 -19.66 -13.64
N LYS A 271 -7.80 -18.40 -13.19
CA LYS A 271 -8.89 -17.44 -12.97
C LYS A 271 -9.00 -16.42 -14.11
N ALA A 272 -9.40 -16.89 -15.28
CA ALA A 272 -9.80 -15.98 -16.35
C ALA A 272 -11.07 -15.23 -15.94
N VAL A 273 -11.07 -13.93 -16.19
CA VAL A 273 -12.26 -13.07 -16.03
C VAL A 273 -12.72 -12.62 -17.40
N THR A 274 -14.04 -12.58 -17.59
CA THR A 274 -14.66 -11.99 -18.76
C THR A 274 -15.05 -10.54 -18.46
N ILE A 275 -14.73 -9.64 -19.37
CA ILE A 275 -15.16 -8.25 -19.27
C ILE A 275 -16.64 -8.19 -19.61
N GLN A 276 -17.45 -7.64 -18.71
CA GLN A 276 -18.88 -7.49 -18.88
C GLN A 276 -19.25 -6.09 -19.37
N LYS A 277 -18.55 -5.09 -18.82
CA LYS A 277 -18.82 -3.68 -19.09
C LYS A 277 -17.55 -2.86 -19.05
N VAL A 278 -17.40 -1.95 -20.00
CA VAL A 278 -16.32 -0.99 -20.07
C VAL A 278 -16.91 0.42 -20.14
N ALA A 279 -16.35 1.34 -19.37
CA ALA A 279 -16.68 2.75 -19.48
C ALA A 279 -15.40 3.59 -19.44
N VAL A 280 -15.25 4.48 -20.42
CA VAL A 280 -14.16 5.47 -20.47
C VAL A 280 -14.75 6.82 -20.11
N TYR A 281 -14.44 7.30 -18.92
CA TYR A 281 -14.96 8.54 -18.37
C TYR A 281 -14.11 9.76 -18.77
N PRO A 282 -14.70 10.95 -18.81
CA PRO A 282 -13.97 12.21 -18.81
C PRO A 282 -12.96 12.25 -17.64
N GLY A 283 -11.85 13.00 -17.79
CA GLY A 283 -10.80 13.03 -16.75
C GLY A 283 -9.89 11.81 -16.75
N ASN A 284 -9.83 11.07 -17.87
CA ASN A 284 -8.88 9.97 -18.09
C ASN A 284 -9.05 8.79 -17.13
N VAL A 285 -10.28 8.37 -16.86
CA VAL A 285 -10.59 7.20 -16.05
C VAL A 285 -11.24 6.11 -16.90
N LEU A 286 -10.71 4.89 -16.80
CA LEU A 286 -11.25 3.67 -17.36
C LEU A 286 -11.90 2.86 -16.24
N ALA A 287 -13.17 2.52 -16.37
CA ALA A 287 -13.86 1.58 -15.49
C ALA A 287 -14.04 0.24 -16.21
N LEU A 288 -13.66 -0.81 -15.53
CA LEU A 288 -13.84 -2.19 -15.98
C LEU A 288 -14.75 -2.92 -14.99
N GLN A 289 -15.83 -3.47 -15.50
CA GLN A 289 -16.68 -4.42 -14.81
C GLN A 289 -16.45 -5.80 -15.41
N MET A 290 -16.19 -6.78 -14.57
CA MET A 290 -15.79 -8.12 -14.99
C MET A 290 -16.51 -9.18 -14.18
N SER A 291 -16.60 -10.38 -14.72
CA SER A 291 -17.16 -11.53 -14.03
C SER A 291 -16.38 -11.83 -12.74
N ARG A 292 -17.10 -12.25 -11.71
CA ARG A 292 -16.49 -12.69 -10.45
C ARG A 292 -16.12 -14.18 -10.55
N PRO A 293 -14.82 -14.54 -10.48
CA PRO A 293 -14.42 -15.94 -10.51
C PRO A 293 -14.99 -16.71 -9.32
N HIS A 294 -15.39 -17.96 -9.54
CA HIS A 294 -15.87 -18.83 -8.46
C HIS A 294 -14.86 -18.90 -7.30
N GLY A 295 -15.34 -18.71 -6.08
CA GLY A 295 -14.50 -18.72 -4.89
C GLY A 295 -13.66 -17.46 -4.66
N PHE A 296 -13.80 -16.41 -5.48
CA PHE A 296 -13.14 -15.12 -5.23
C PHE A 296 -13.90 -14.35 -4.15
N ARG A 297 -13.40 -14.46 -2.90
CA ARG A 297 -13.97 -13.78 -1.73
C ARG A 297 -13.06 -12.63 -1.31
N TYR A 298 -13.61 -11.44 -1.15
CA TYR A 298 -12.89 -10.25 -0.72
C TYR A 298 -13.67 -9.45 0.32
N LYS A 299 -13.01 -8.48 0.93
CA LYS A 299 -13.61 -7.48 1.82
C LYS A 299 -13.51 -6.11 1.15
N SER A 300 -14.49 -5.25 1.35
CA SER A 300 -14.43 -3.87 0.87
C SER A 300 -13.18 -3.16 1.36
N GLY A 301 -12.60 -2.31 0.52
CA GLY A 301 -11.32 -1.66 0.77
C GLY A 301 -10.08 -2.49 0.41
N GLN A 302 -10.24 -3.73 -0.06
CA GLN A 302 -9.13 -4.53 -0.61
C GLN A 302 -8.83 -4.14 -2.07
N TYR A 303 -7.67 -4.61 -2.56
CA TYR A 303 -7.22 -4.38 -3.93
C TYR A 303 -6.81 -5.69 -4.61
N MET A 304 -6.74 -5.65 -5.93
CA MET A 304 -6.24 -6.75 -6.75
C MET A 304 -5.25 -6.24 -7.79
N PHE A 305 -4.41 -7.11 -8.28
CA PHE A 305 -3.58 -6.83 -9.44
C PHE A 305 -4.32 -7.19 -10.70
N VAL A 306 -4.12 -6.36 -11.70
CA VAL A 306 -4.65 -6.53 -13.05
C VAL A 306 -3.49 -6.59 -14.03
N ASN A 307 -3.54 -7.55 -14.95
CA ASN A 307 -2.65 -7.67 -16.09
C ASN A 307 -3.51 -7.70 -17.37
N CYS A 308 -3.02 -7.06 -18.41
CA CYS A 308 -3.59 -7.13 -19.75
C CYS A 308 -2.48 -7.49 -20.73
N ALA A 309 -2.55 -8.70 -21.29
CA ALA A 309 -1.51 -9.21 -22.17
C ALA A 309 -1.37 -8.40 -23.48
N ALA A 310 -2.46 -7.79 -23.96
CA ALA A 310 -2.46 -6.91 -25.12
C ALA A 310 -1.62 -5.62 -24.90
N VAL A 311 -1.42 -5.22 -23.65
CA VAL A 311 -0.58 -4.06 -23.29
C VAL A 311 0.82 -4.53 -22.90
N SER A 312 0.92 -5.47 -21.95
CA SER A 312 2.19 -6.05 -21.51
C SER A 312 1.92 -7.38 -20.80
N PRO A 313 2.55 -8.48 -21.24
CA PRO A 313 2.34 -9.78 -20.62
C PRO A 313 2.96 -9.90 -19.23
N PHE A 314 3.92 -9.04 -18.88
CA PHE A 314 4.70 -9.15 -17.65
C PHE A 314 4.29 -8.16 -16.56
N GLU A 315 3.58 -7.08 -16.91
CA GLU A 315 3.26 -6.02 -15.97
C GLU A 315 1.94 -6.27 -15.24
N TRP A 316 1.99 -6.18 -13.93
CA TRP A 316 0.86 -6.33 -13.02
C TRP A 316 0.68 -5.04 -12.21
N HIS A 317 -0.46 -4.41 -12.33
CA HIS A 317 -0.76 -3.14 -11.66
C HIS A 317 -1.86 -3.30 -10.61
N PRO A 318 -1.70 -2.75 -9.39
CA PRO A 318 -2.67 -2.86 -8.32
C PRO A 318 -3.77 -1.82 -8.46
N PHE A 319 -5.04 -2.26 -8.34
CA PHE A 319 -6.22 -1.39 -8.32
C PHE A 319 -7.16 -1.80 -7.20
N SER A 320 -7.73 -0.79 -6.51
CA SER A 320 -8.75 -1.04 -5.50
C SER A 320 -10.00 -1.61 -6.16
N ILE A 321 -10.59 -2.61 -5.52
CA ILE A 321 -11.88 -3.17 -5.93
C ILE A 321 -12.94 -2.13 -5.55
N THR A 322 -13.78 -1.73 -6.52
CA THR A 322 -14.83 -0.72 -6.33
C THR A 322 -16.21 -1.31 -6.15
N SER A 323 -16.45 -2.57 -6.56
CA SER A 323 -17.66 -3.32 -6.24
C SER A 323 -17.72 -3.70 -4.75
N ALA A 324 -18.91 -3.97 -4.23
CA ALA A 324 -19.10 -4.50 -2.89
C ALA A 324 -18.96 -6.04 -2.87
N PRO A 325 -18.62 -6.66 -1.74
CA PRO A 325 -18.50 -8.11 -1.62
C PRO A 325 -19.79 -8.89 -1.93
N GLY A 326 -20.94 -8.23 -1.78
CA GLY A 326 -22.25 -8.79 -2.11
C GLY A 326 -22.60 -8.77 -3.60
N ASP A 327 -21.85 -7.98 -4.41
CA ASP A 327 -22.09 -7.89 -5.84
C ASP A 327 -21.68 -9.19 -6.55
N ASP A 328 -22.38 -9.54 -7.64
CA ASP A 328 -22.10 -10.69 -8.51
C ASP A 328 -20.95 -10.46 -9.49
N TYR A 329 -20.48 -9.22 -9.59
CA TYR A 329 -19.39 -8.78 -10.44
C TYR A 329 -18.22 -8.19 -9.65
N LEU A 330 -17.09 -8.02 -10.34
CA LEU A 330 -15.94 -7.25 -9.88
C LEU A 330 -15.80 -5.97 -10.69
N SER A 331 -15.48 -4.87 -10.05
CA SER A 331 -15.19 -3.63 -10.76
C SER A 331 -13.94 -2.93 -10.27
N VAL A 332 -13.26 -2.21 -11.18
CA VAL A 332 -12.13 -1.34 -10.90
C VAL A 332 -12.26 -0.05 -11.69
N HIS A 333 -11.80 1.06 -11.10
CA HIS A 333 -11.69 2.35 -11.77
C HIS A 333 -10.23 2.75 -11.84
N ILE A 334 -9.72 2.92 -13.05
CA ILE A 334 -8.30 3.08 -13.36
C ILE A 334 -8.06 4.48 -13.93
N ARG A 335 -7.41 5.34 -13.18
CA ARG A 335 -6.96 6.64 -13.69
C ARG A 335 -5.71 6.46 -14.54
N THR A 336 -5.69 7.08 -15.72
CA THR A 336 -4.54 7.08 -16.63
C THR A 336 -3.44 7.99 -16.08
N LEU A 337 -2.34 7.42 -15.61
CA LEU A 337 -1.24 8.14 -14.98
C LEU A 337 0.13 7.82 -15.60
N GLY A 338 0.31 6.62 -16.14
CA GLY A 338 1.55 6.15 -16.73
C GLY A 338 1.33 5.51 -18.10
N ASP A 339 2.39 5.04 -18.73
CA ASP A 339 2.35 4.50 -20.08
C ASP A 339 1.46 3.26 -20.19
N TRP A 340 1.57 2.33 -19.23
CA TRP A 340 0.75 1.12 -19.20
C TRP A 340 -0.75 1.45 -19.09
N THR A 341 -1.14 2.35 -18.17
CA THR A 341 -2.55 2.74 -18.01
C THR A 341 -3.07 3.54 -19.19
N ARG A 342 -2.19 4.27 -19.90
CA ARG A 342 -2.54 4.98 -21.13
C ARG A 342 -2.82 4.01 -22.26
N GLN A 343 -1.93 3.03 -22.47
CA GLN A 343 -2.11 2.00 -23.48
C GLN A 343 -3.34 1.14 -23.18
N LEU A 344 -3.56 0.76 -21.88
CA LEU A 344 -4.75 0.04 -21.48
C LEU A 344 -6.03 0.81 -21.86
N ARG A 345 -6.08 2.11 -21.56
CA ARG A 345 -7.22 2.95 -21.94
C ARG A 345 -7.39 3.00 -23.46
N THR A 346 -6.33 3.15 -24.25
CA THR A 346 -6.40 3.17 -25.72
C THR A 346 -7.01 1.89 -26.25
N VAL A 347 -6.47 0.72 -25.86
CA VAL A 347 -6.95 -0.59 -26.29
C VAL A 347 -8.45 -0.79 -25.98
N PHE A 348 -8.90 -0.37 -24.80
CA PHE A 348 -10.32 -0.48 -24.45
C PHE A 348 -11.18 0.61 -25.10
N SER A 349 -10.63 1.78 -25.40
CA SER A 349 -11.37 2.85 -26.09
C SER A 349 -11.69 2.51 -27.54
N GLU A 350 -10.83 1.72 -28.20
CA GLU A 350 -11.03 1.26 -29.58
C GLU A 350 -12.25 0.31 -29.72
N VAL A 351 -12.56 -0.42 -28.66
CA VAL A 351 -13.71 -1.34 -28.61
C VAL A 351 -15.00 -0.63 -28.19
N CYS A 352 -14.90 0.56 -27.56
CA CYS A 352 -16.05 1.30 -27.06
C CYS A 352 -16.69 2.16 -28.14
N GLN A 353 -18.02 2.16 -28.21
CA GLN A 353 -18.81 3.03 -29.08
C GLN A 353 -19.28 4.28 -28.33
N GLN A 354 -19.50 5.37 -29.05
CA GLN A 354 -20.14 6.56 -28.47
C GLN A 354 -21.63 6.24 -28.21
N PRO A 355 -22.18 6.59 -27.04
CA PRO A 355 -23.62 6.45 -26.80
C PRO A 355 -24.39 7.35 -27.76
N THR A 356 -25.49 6.85 -28.30
CA THR A 356 -26.38 7.50 -29.26
C THR A 356 -26.95 8.86 -28.78
N ASN A 357 -26.90 9.15 -27.48
CA ASN A 357 -27.33 10.42 -26.87
C ASN A 357 -26.15 11.28 -26.39
N GLY A 358 -25.17 11.51 -27.26
CA GLY A 358 -23.88 12.06 -26.98
C GLY A 358 -23.81 13.50 -26.50
N LYS A 359 -23.84 13.74 -25.18
CA LYS A 359 -23.43 15.03 -24.56
C LYS A 359 -22.27 14.94 -23.57
N SER A 360 -21.79 13.76 -23.24
CA SER A 360 -20.70 13.62 -22.29
C SER A 360 -19.61 12.77 -22.90
N GLY A 361 -18.45 13.18 -23.25
CA GLY A 361 -17.35 12.38 -23.79
C GLY A 361 -17.09 11.00 -23.12
N LEU A 362 -18.15 10.34 -22.70
CA LEU A 362 -18.25 9.02 -22.08
C LEU A 362 -18.41 7.98 -23.19
N LEU A 363 -17.43 7.07 -23.29
CA LEU A 363 -17.51 5.91 -24.16
C LEU A 363 -17.93 4.70 -23.33
N ARG A 364 -18.86 3.90 -23.84
CA ARG A 364 -19.32 2.66 -23.19
C ARG A 364 -19.34 1.49 -24.16
N ALA A 365 -19.07 0.32 -23.64
CA ALA A 365 -19.34 -0.95 -24.29
C ALA A 365 -19.88 -1.93 -23.22
N ASP A 366 -21.08 -2.44 -23.46
CA ASP A 366 -21.76 -3.40 -22.59
C ASP A 366 -21.94 -4.70 -23.36
N CYS A 367 -21.62 -5.85 -22.73
CA CYS A 367 -22.02 -7.17 -23.23
C CYS A 367 -23.52 -7.38 -22.90
N VAL A 368 -24.42 -6.64 -23.56
CA VAL A 368 -25.86 -6.90 -23.48
C VAL A 368 -26.21 -7.92 -24.55
N HIS A 369 -27.10 -8.85 -24.23
CA HIS A 369 -27.59 -9.93 -25.12
C HIS A 369 -27.98 -9.39 -26.51
N GLY A 370 -27.06 -9.47 -27.46
CA GLY A 370 -27.22 -9.04 -28.85
C GLY A 370 -26.12 -9.60 -29.74
N THR A 371 -26.38 -9.60 -31.04
CA THR A 371 -25.61 -10.30 -32.09
C THR A 371 -24.16 -9.83 -32.30
N ASN A 372 -23.67 -8.78 -31.60
CA ASN A 372 -22.27 -8.30 -31.67
C ASN A 372 -21.70 -8.20 -30.26
N ILE A 373 -21.13 -9.29 -29.74
CA ILE A 373 -20.33 -9.25 -28.50
C ILE A 373 -19.00 -8.59 -28.83
N PRO A 374 -18.65 -7.44 -28.19
CA PRO A 374 -17.33 -6.82 -28.39
C PRO A 374 -16.23 -7.80 -27.99
N ASP A 375 -15.22 -7.98 -28.85
CA ASP A 375 -14.04 -8.78 -28.52
C ASP A 375 -13.13 -7.97 -27.57
N PHE A 376 -13.35 -8.12 -26.28
CA PHE A 376 -12.56 -7.45 -25.27
C PHE A 376 -11.20 -8.11 -25.08
N PRO A 377 -10.12 -7.32 -24.89
CA PRO A 377 -8.81 -7.85 -24.58
C PRO A 377 -8.83 -8.71 -23.30
N ARG A 378 -8.11 -9.82 -23.34
CA ARG A 378 -8.00 -10.72 -22.17
C ARG A 378 -7.36 -10.03 -20.98
N VAL A 379 -8.06 -10.02 -19.86
CA VAL A 379 -7.59 -9.49 -18.57
C VAL A 379 -7.41 -10.63 -17.59
N LEU A 380 -6.29 -10.60 -16.87
CA LEU A 380 -5.99 -11.52 -15.78
C LEU A 380 -6.00 -10.74 -14.46
N ILE A 381 -6.48 -11.39 -13.40
CA ILE A 381 -6.50 -10.81 -12.05
C ILE A 381 -5.77 -11.70 -11.06
N ASP A 382 -5.17 -11.06 -10.05
CA ASP A 382 -4.53 -11.75 -8.92
C ASP A 382 -4.87 -11.02 -7.62
N GLY A 383 -5.32 -11.75 -6.61
CA GLY A 383 -5.77 -11.22 -5.33
C GLY A 383 -6.88 -12.05 -4.71
N PRO A 384 -7.66 -11.50 -3.77
CA PRO A 384 -7.55 -10.13 -3.23
C PRO A 384 -6.38 -9.96 -2.26
N TYR A 385 -5.93 -8.70 -2.11
CA TYR A 385 -4.88 -8.34 -1.15
C TYR A 385 -5.40 -7.38 -0.09
N GLY A 386 -4.93 -7.57 1.15
CA GLY A 386 -5.36 -6.77 2.29
C GLY A 386 -4.90 -5.32 2.22
N ALA A 387 -5.76 -4.42 2.70
CA ALA A 387 -5.49 -3.01 2.90
C ALA A 387 -6.14 -2.52 4.19
N PRO A 388 -5.64 -1.44 4.82
CA PRO A 388 -6.18 -0.92 6.08
C PRO A 388 -7.67 -0.61 6.04
N ALA A 389 -8.18 -0.17 4.89
CA ALA A 389 -9.56 0.19 4.70
C ALA A 389 -10.56 -0.96 4.93
N GLN A 390 -10.13 -2.22 4.84
CA GLN A 390 -10.98 -3.41 5.09
C GLN A 390 -11.48 -3.52 6.54
N ASP A 391 -10.86 -2.78 7.48
CA ASP A 391 -11.16 -2.88 8.91
C ASP A 391 -12.27 -1.90 9.38
N TYR A 392 -12.95 -1.21 8.44
CA TYR A 392 -13.99 -0.23 8.76
C TYR A 392 -15.13 -0.79 9.61
N LYS A 393 -15.50 -2.07 9.44
CA LYS A 393 -16.57 -2.75 10.21
C LYS A 393 -16.35 -2.80 11.72
N LYS A 394 -15.13 -2.52 12.19
CA LYS A 394 -14.78 -2.49 13.62
C LYS A 394 -15.23 -1.22 14.34
N TYR A 395 -15.68 -0.21 13.59
CA TYR A 395 -16.04 1.12 14.10
C TYR A 395 -17.54 1.36 14.00
N GLU A 396 -18.09 2.01 15.01
CA GLU A 396 -19.49 2.42 15.05
C GLU A 396 -19.77 3.58 14.11
N VAL A 397 -18.81 4.50 14.03
CA VAL A 397 -18.86 5.65 13.14
C VAL A 397 -17.63 5.64 12.25
N VAL A 398 -17.81 5.83 10.94
CA VAL A 398 -16.70 5.89 9.99
C VAL A 398 -16.71 7.22 9.23
N LEU A 399 -15.52 7.84 9.15
CA LEU A 399 -15.26 8.98 8.28
C LEU A 399 -14.39 8.51 7.11
N LEU A 400 -14.96 8.54 5.92
CA LEU A 400 -14.35 8.12 4.67
C LEU A 400 -13.98 9.36 3.86
N VAL A 401 -12.70 9.55 3.55
CA VAL A 401 -12.23 10.70 2.77
C VAL A 401 -11.55 10.23 1.50
N GLY A 402 -12.21 10.48 0.37
CA GLY A 402 -11.71 10.16 -0.97
C GLY A 402 -11.22 11.40 -1.70
N LEU A 403 -9.97 11.38 -2.20
CA LEU A 403 -9.41 12.46 -3.00
C LEU A 403 -9.26 12.00 -4.47
N GLY A 404 -10.04 12.58 -5.37
CA GLY A 404 -10.08 12.16 -6.78
C GLY A 404 -10.31 10.65 -6.88
N ILE A 405 -9.48 9.94 -7.67
CA ILE A 405 -9.59 8.49 -7.85
C ILE A 405 -9.27 7.68 -6.57
N GLY A 406 -8.66 8.30 -5.56
CA GLY A 406 -8.44 7.68 -4.27
C GLY A 406 -9.72 7.41 -3.47
N ALA A 407 -10.88 7.82 -3.98
CA ALA A 407 -12.19 7.44 -3.46
C ALA A 407 -12.55 5.97 -3.72
N THR A 408 -11.87 5.28 -4.64
CA THR A 408 -12.20 3.90 -5.06
C THR A 408 -12.40 2.90 -3.92
N PRO A 409 -11.53 2.77 -2.91
CA PRO A 409 -11.79 1.84 -1.80
C PRO A 409 -12.96 2.31 -0.91
N MET A 410 -13.17 3.64 -0.82
CA MET A 410 -14.26 4.20 -0.01
C MET A 410 -15.62 3.95 -0.66
N ILE A 411 -15.71 4.01 -1.98
CA ILE A 411 -16.91 3.67 -2.75
C ILE A 411 -17.33 2.22 -2.49
N SER A 412 -16.38 1.27 -2.52
CA SER A 412 -16.66 -0.12 -2.16
C SER A 412 -17.20 -0.26 -0.72
N ILE A 413 -16.64 0.53 0.22
CA ILE A 413 -17.07 0.52 1.62
C ILE A 413 -18.49 1.08 1.76
N VAL A 414 -18.76 2.23 1.14
CA VAL A 414 -20.08 2.87 1.17
C VAL A 414 -21.15 1.91 0.65
N LYS A 415 -20.89 1.27 -0.50
CA LYS A 415 -21.80 0.27 -1.07
C LYS A 415 -21.98 -0.96 -0.16
N ASP A 416 -20.91 -1.45 0.44
CA ASP A 416 -20.99 -2.59 1.39
C ASP A 416 -21.76 -2.23 2.67
N ILE A 417 -21.66 -0.99 3.16
CA ILE A 417 -22.46 -0.51 4.30
C ILE A 417 -23.94 -0.57 3.96
N VAL A 418 -24.36 0.01 2.82
CA VAL A 418 -25.77 -0.01 2.38
C VAL A 418 -26.29 -1.44 2.23
N ASN A 419 -25.52 -2.31 1.55
CA ASN A 419 -25.90 -3.70 1.35
C ASN A 419 -26.05 -4.48 2.68
N ASN A 420 -25.21 -4.18 3.69
CA ASN A 420 -25.34 -4.82 5.00
C ASN A 420 -26.54 -4.29 5.78
N ILE A 421 -26.86 -2.99 5.70
CA ILE A 421 -28.01 -2.38 6.37
C ILE A 421 -29.30 -2.99 5.78
N ARG A 422 -29.40 -2.99 4.46
CA ARG A 422 -30.57 -3.57 3.76
C ARG A 422 -30.80 -5.04 4.13
N ALA A 423 -29.72 -5.84 4.11
CA ALA A 423 -29.84 -7.24 4.51
C ALA A 423 -30.25 -7.44 5.98
N MET A 424 -29.94 -6.47 6.88
CA MET A 424 -30.39 -6.50 8.27
C MET A 424 -31.87 -6.11 8.39
N GLU A 425 -32.32 -5.15 7.58
CA GLU A 425 -33.72 -4.71 7.51
C GLU A 425 -34.60 -5.83 6.96
N GLU A 426 -34.21 -6.48 5.87
CA GLU A 426 -34.90 -7.64 5.29
C GLU A 426 -35.01 -8.80 6.30
N GLU A 427 -33.93 -9.09 7.06
CA GLU A 427 -33.96 -10.11 8.12
C GLU A 427 -34.91 -9.73 9.27
N GLU A 428 -35.01 -8.45 9.66
CA GLU A 428 -35.92 -7.98 10.71
C GLU A 428 -37.41 -8.01 10.27
N GLU A 429 -37.68 -7.78 8.99
CA GLU A 429 -39.00 -7.89 8.44
C GLU A 429 -39.44 -9.36 8.33
N GLU A 430 -38.55 -10.27 7.92
CA GLU A 430 -38.84 -11.73 7.90
C GLU A 430 -39.07 -12.26 9.33
N GLU A 431 -38.27 -11.86 10.33
CA GLU A 431 -38.47 -12.25 11.73
C GLU A 431 -39.84 -11.77 12.27
N LYS A 432 -40.27 -10.56 11.89
CA LYS A 432 -41.58 -10.01 12.28
C LYS A 432 -42.75 -10.73 11.60
N SER A 433 -42.60 -11.10 10.35
CA SER A 433 -43.64 -11.84 9.59
C SER A 433 -43.81 -13.28 10.07
N CYS A 434 -42.72 -13.92 10.49
CA CYS A 434 -42.75 -15.30 11.01
C CYS A 434 -43.23 -15.37 12.47
N GLY A 435 -43.17 -14.26 13.23
CA GLY A 435 -43.58 -14.17 14.65
C GLY A 435 -45.10 -14.01 14.84
N ILE A 436 -45.91 -13.86 13.77
CA ILE A 436 -47.36 -13.67 13.88
C ILE A 436 -48.13 -15.01 13.86
N ASP A 437 -47.48 -16.14 13.56
CA ASP A 437 -48.13 -17.45 13.37
C ASP A 437 -47.81 -18.53 14.43
N GLU A 438 -47.15 -18.25 15.55
CA GLU A 438 -46.85 -19.23 16.60
C GLU A 438 -47.60 -18.98 17.92
N GLY A 439 -48.86 -19.35 17.95
CA GLY A 439 -49.56 -19.79 19.15
C GLY A 439 -49.49 -21.32 19.28
N ASN A 440 -48.35 -21.94 19.51
CA ASN A 440 -48.24 -23.25 20.18
C ASN A 440 -46.76 -23.63 20.41
N GLY A 441 -46.51 -24.03 21.68
CA GLY A 441 -45.16 -24.26 22.16
C GLY A 441 -44.41 -25.44 21.52
N VAL A 442 -43.21 -25.22 21.11
CA VAL A 442 -42.18 -26.25 20.93
C VAL A 442 -40.81 -25.68 21.34
N ASN A 443 -40.03 -26.47 22.09
CA ASN A 443 -38.73 -26.22 22.68
C ASN A 443 -37.72 -25.57 21.73
N LYS A 444 -37.18 -24.39 22.10
CA LYS A 444 -36.02 -23.78 21.44
C LYS A 444 -34.77 -24.62 21.70
N THR A 445 -34.37 -25.42 20.75
CA THR A 445 -32.99 -25.91 20.64
C THR A 445 -32.10 -24.73 20.20
N ASN A 446 -31.04 -24.50 20.96
CA ASN A 446 -30.00 -23.50 20.70
C ASN A 446 -29.24 -23.81 19.39
N SER A 447 -29.85 -23.54 18.24
CA SER A 447 -29.12 -23.43 16.97
C SER A 447 -28.67 -21.99 16.81
N THR A 448 -27.39 -21.72 17.02
CA THR A 448 -26.75 -20.44 16.69
C THR A 448 -26.89 -20.25 15.18
N SER A 449 -27.92 -19.50 14.77
CA SER A 449 -28.19 -19.14 13.39
C SER A 449 -26.95 -18.44 12.79
N PRO A 450 -26.61 -18.68 11.52
CA PRO A 450 -25.53 -17.97 10.82
C PRO A 450 -25.66 -16.45 10.91
N ASN A 451 -26.86 -15.95 11.14
CA ASN A 451 -27.24 -14.54 11.18
C ASN A 451 -26.79 -13.84 12.48
N SER A 452 -26.74 -14.53 13.63
CA SER A 452 -26.23 -13.92 14.87
C SER A 452 -24.76 -13.51 14.76
N LYS A 453 -23.96 -14.27 14.00
CA LYS A 453 -22.54 -13.96 13.70
C LYS A 453 -22.39 -12.75 12.76
N ARG A 454 -23.39 -12.43 11.94
CA ARG A 454 -23.37 -11.27 11.05
C ARG A 454 -23.61 -9.99 11.83
N LYS A 455 -24.62 -9.96 12.74
CA LYS A 455 -24.89 -8.84 13.67
C LYS A 455 -23.69 -8.54 14.60
N GLU A 456 -22.98 -9.56 15.12
CA GLU A 456 -21.78 -9.37 15.95
C GLU A 456 -20.59 -8.75 15.21
N ASN A 457 -20.47 -8.97 13.90
CA ASN A 457 -19.31 -8.53 13.11
C ASN A 457 -19.46 -7.15 12.45
N PHE A 458 -20.68 -6.61 12.34
CA PHE A 458 -20.95 -5.31 11.70
C PHE A 458 -21.38 -4.28 12.75
N LYS A 459 -20.44 -3.40 13.12
CA LYS A 459 -20.65 -2.38 14.18
C LYS A 459 -20.99 -1.01 13.63
N THR A 460 -20.86 -0.78 12.34
CA THR A 460 -20.98 0.55 11.73
C THR A 460 -22.44 0.99 11.69
N ARG A 461 -22.76 2.07 12.42
CA ARG A 461 -24.09 2.68 12.52
C ARG A 461 -24.22 4.00 11.78
N ARG A 462 -23.08 4.67 11.51
CA ARG A 462 -23.05 5.95 10.82
C ARG A 462 -21.80 6.06 9.96
N ALA A 463 -21.94 6.55 8.73
CA ALA A 463 -20.83 6.78 7.81
C ALA A 463 -20.89 8.21 7.25
N TYR A 464 -19.76 8.88 7.25
CA TYR A 464 -19.57 10.19 6.62
C TYR A 464 -18.62 10.00 5.45
N PHE A 465 -19.07 10.27 4.23
CA PHE A 465 -18.23 10.14 3.06
C PHE A 465 -18.00 11.50 2.40
N TYR A 466 -16.75 11.95 2.40
CA TYR A 466 -16.29 13.17 1.77
C TYR A 466 -15.49 12.84 0.53
N TRP A 467 -16.06 13.15 -0.63
CA TRP A 467 -15.36 13.01 -1.90
C TRP A 467 -14.92 14.36 -2.41
N VAL A 468 -13.61 14.57 -2.46
CA VAL A 468 -12.98 15.83 -2.88
C VAL A 468 -12.31 15.60 -4.23
N THR A 469 -12.75 16.31 -5.24
CA THR A 469 -12.19 16.27 -6.60
C THR A 469 -11.75 17.66 -7.04
N ARG A 470 -10.86 17.70 -8.01
CA ARG A 470 -10.42 18.94 -8.63
C ARG A 470 -11.30 19.34 -9.80
N GLU A 471 -11.79 18.36 -10.55
CA GLU A 471 -12.53 18.56 -11.79
C GLU A 471 -13.98 18.11 -11.64
N GLN A 472 -14.91 18.91 -12.16
CA GLN A 472 -16.35 18.61 -12.12
C GLN A 472 -16.67 17.29 -12.83
N GLY A 473 -16.07 17.01 -14.00
CA GLY A 473 -16.29 15.76 -14.75
C GLY A 473 -15.89 14.49 -13.99
N SER A 474 -15.18 14.61 -12.86
CA SER A 474 -14.86 13.45 -12.00
C SER A 474 -16.10 12.86 -11.33
N PHE A 475 -17.17 13.63 -11.14
CA PHE A 475 -18.39 13.13 -10.49
C PHE A 475 -19.09 12.04 -11.32
N ASP A 476 -18.85 12.01 -12.63
CA ASP A 476 -19.41 10.96 -13.49
C ASP A 476 -18.86 9.57 -13.17
N TRP A 477 -17.65 9.47 -12.56
CA TRP A 477 -17.04 8.16 -12.29
C TRP A 477 -17.86 7.27 -11.37
N PHE A 478 -18.52 7.87 -10.39
CA PHE A 478 -19.29 7.14 -9.37
C PHE A 478 -20.75 7.59 -9.27
N LYS A 479 -21.23 8.36 -10.28
CA LYS A 479 -22.60 8.89 -10.30
C LYS A 479 -23.66 7.81 -10.05
N GLY A 480 -23.53 6.66 -10.71
CA GLY A 480 -24.48 5.54 -10.54
C GLY A 480 -24.50 5.03 -9.10
N ILE A 481 -23.33 4.79 -8.52
CA ILE A 481 -23.20 4.28 -7.14
C ILE A 481 -23.70 5.30 -6.11
N MET A 482 -23.39 6.58 -6.32
CA MET A 482 -23.86 7.65 -5.41
C MET A 482 -25.39 7.77 -5.40
N ASN A 483 -26.00 7.63 -6.56
CA ASN A 483 -27.47 7.65 -6.66
C ASN A 483 -28.09 6.38 -6.06
N GLU A 484 -27.51 5.19 -6.34
CA GLU A 484 -27.91 3.92 -5.73
C GLU A 484 -27.88 3.99 -4.20
N VAL A 485 -26.79 4.52 -3.64
CA VAL A 485 -26.65 4.71 -2.19
C VAL A 485 -27.67 5.70 -1.65
N ALA A 486 -27.88 6.84 -2.33
CA ALA A 486 -28.84 7.85 -1.89
C ALA A 486 -30.29 7.38 -1.99
N GLU A 487 -30.60 6.42 -2.87
CA GLU A 487 -31.92 5.80 -3.00
C GLU A 487 -32.18 4.72 -1.96
N MET A 488 -31.14 3.94 -1.62
CA MET A 488 -31.25 2.80 -0.71
C MET A 488 -31.13 3.19 0.78
N ASP A 489 -30.51 4.32 1.11
CA ASP A 489 -30.26 4.74 2.50
C ASP A 489 -31.48 5.47 3.09
N HIS A 490 -32.56 4.74 3.31
CA HIS A 490 -33.81 5.28 3.92
C HIS A 490 -33.60 5.79 5.36
N ASN A 491 -32.69 5.18 6.10
CA ASN A 491 -32.40 5.51 7.49
C ASN A 491 -31.35 6.61 7.65
N HIS A 492 -30.89 7.20 6.54
CA HIS A 492 -29.87 8.25 6.53
C HIS A 492 -28.60 7.90 7.32
N VAL A 493 -28.18 6.64 7.22
CA VAL A 493 -26.96 6.14 7.88
C VAL A 493 -25.71 6.70 7.22
N ILE A 494 -25.77 7.01 5.92
CA ILE A 494 -24.65 7.50 5.14
C ILE A 494 -24.86 8.97 4.76
N GLU A 495 -23.96 9.81 5.21
CA GLU A 495 -23.93 11.22 4.83
C GLU A 495 -22.88 11.44 3.74
N LEU A 496 -23.34 11.81 2.55
CA LEU A 496 -22.51 11.96 1.36
C LEU A 496 -22.24 13.44 1.08
N HIS A 497 -20.95 13.78 0.87
CA HIS A 497 -20.50 15.12 0.56
C HIS A 497 -19.58 15.14 -0.65
N ASN A 498 -19.96 15.87 -1.69
CA ASN A 498 -19.18 16.10 -2.88
C ASN A 498 -18.53 17.49 -2.84
N TYR A 499 -17.20 17.54 -3.03
CA TYR A 499 -16.45 18.80 -3.07
C TYR A 499 -15.68 18.93 -4.38
N CYS A 500 -15.86 20.08 -5.07
CA CYS A 500 -15.08 20.46 -6.24
C CYS A 500 -14.18 21.65 -5.89
N THR A 501 -12.86 21.47 -6.02
CA THR A 501 -11.88 22.46 -5.52
C THR A 501 -11.29 23.38 -6.59
N SER A 502 -11.66 23.19 -7.87
CA SER A 502 -11.08 23.99 -8.97
C SER A 502 -11.87 25.22 -9.34
N VAL A 503 -13.09 25.39 -8.81
CA VAL A 503 -14.03 26.28 -9.48
C VAL A 503 -14.04 27.68 -8.94
N TYR A 504 -13.90 27.97 -7.65
CA TYR A 504 -13.88 29.35 -7.16
C TYR A 504 -13.46 29.45 -5.69
N GLU A 505 -13.06 30.63 -5.23
CA GLU A 505 -12.86 30.92 -3.80
C GLU A 505 -14.20 31.11 -3.09
N GLU A 506 -14.25 30.74 -1.82
CA GLU A 506 -15.43 30.87 -0.96
C GLU A 506 -15.78 32.36 -0.82
N GLY A 507 -16.97 32.76 -1.30
CA GLY A 507 -17.42 34.17 -1.27
C GLY A 507 -17.46 34.88 -2.63
N ASP A 508 -17.06 34.25 -3.72
CA ASP A 508 -17.22 34.79 -5.07
C ASP A 508 -18.72 34.83 -5.49
N ALA A 509 -19.14 35.91 -6.13
CA ALA A 509 -20.51 36.08 -6.65
C ALA A 509 -20.97 34.93 -7.56
N ARG A 510 -20.01 34.30 -8.28
CA ARG A 510 -20.25 33.12 -9.11
C ARG A 510 -20.62 31.90 -8.29
N SER A 511 -19.98 31.70 -7.13
CA SER A 511 -20.29 30.59 -6.23
C SER A 511 -21.69 30.72 -5.64
N ALA A 512 -22.12 31.94 -5.33
CA ALA A 512 -23.49 32.25 -4.86
C ALA A 512 -24.53 31.94 -5.95
N LEU A 513 -24.30 32.33 -7.20
CA LEU A 513 -25.18 32.05 -8.34
C LEU A 513 -25.31 30.54 -8.59
N ILE A 514 -24.18 29.81 -8.59
CA ILE A 514 -24.18 28.35 -8.76
C ILE A 514 -24.95 27.69 -7.62
N THR A 515 -24.77 28.11 -6.36
CA THR A 515 -25.49 27.58 -5.22
C THR A 515 -26.99 27.81 -5.33
N MET A 516 -27.41 28.97 -5.84
CA MET A 516 -28.82 29.27 -6.10
C MET A 516 -29.39 28.38 -7.20
N LEU A 517 -28.67 28.23 -8.34
CA LEU A 517 -29.07 27.35 -9.42
C LEU A 517 -29.13 25.87 -8.99
N GLN A 518 -28.21 25.41 -8.14
CA GLN A 518 -28.22 24.08 -7.55
C GLN A 518 -29.48 23.86 -6.71
N SER A 519 -29.81 24.85 -5.85
CA SER A 519 -30.99 24.76 -4.99
C SER A 519 -32.29 24.69 -5.80
N LEU A 520 -32.40 25.49 -6.86
CA LEU A 520 -33.55 25.48 -7.78
C LEU A 520 -33.66 24.16 -8.54
N ASN A 521 -32.54 23.67 -9.08
CA ASN A 521 -32.54 22.40 -9.83
C ASN A 521 -32.82 21.21 -8.92
N HIS A 522 -32.27 21.22 -7.71
CA HIS A 522 -32.53 20.16 -6.72
C HIS A 522 -33.99 20.14 -6.29
N ALA A 523 -34.60 21.31 -6.08
CA ALA A 523 -36.02 21.43 -5.75
C ALA A 523 -36.93 20.92 -6.90
N LYS A 524 -36.53 21.16 -8.17
CA LYS A 524 -37.30 20.78 -9.34
C LYS A 524 -37.09 19.33 -9.76
N ASN A 525 -35.87 18.84 -9.76
CA ASN A 525 -35.47 17.57 -10.38
C ASN A 525 -34.93 16.55 -9.37
N GLY A 526 -34.76 16.90 -8.10
CA GLY A 526 -34.18 16.04 -7.05
C GLY A 526 -32.69 15.73 -7.23
N VAL A 527 -32.01 16.39 -8.19
CA VAL A 527 -30.59 16.16 -8.49
C VAL A 527 -29.79 17.46 -8.52
N ASP A 528 -28.55 17.39 -8.10
CA ASP A 528 -27.61 18.50 -8.19
C ASP A 528 -27.21 18.74 -9.66
N ILE A 529 -27.28 19.97 -10.12
CA ILE A 529 -26.97 20.36 -11.51
C ILE A 529 -25.49 20.13 -11.86
N VAL A 530 -24.60 20.11 -10.87
CA VAL A 530 -23.15 20.02 -11.08
C VAL A 530 -22.65 18.59 -11.12
N SER A 531 -23.04 17.80 -10.14
CA SER A 531 -22.65 16.38 -10.08
C SER A 531 -23.60 15.47 -10.83
N GLY A 532 -24.82 15.97 -11.16
CA GLY A 532 -25.89 15.16 -11.71
C GLY A 532 -26.31 14.02 -10.79
N THR A 533 -25.95 14.09 -9.51
CA THR A 533 -26.32 13.12 -8.47
C THR A 533 -27.36 13.71 -7.52
N ARG A 534 -27.99 12.87 -6.70
CA ARG A 534 -28.86 13.36 -5.61
C ARG A 534 -28.07 14.03 -4.47
N VAL A 535 -26.75 13.91 -4.48
CA VAL A 535 -25.85 14.46 -3.48
C VAL A 535 -25.42 15.87 -3.86
N LYS A 536 -25.63 16.83 -2.96
CA LYS A 536 -25.25 18.23 -3.18
C LYS A 536 -23.75 18.40 -3.27
N SER A 537 -23.30 19.17 -4.28
CA SER A 537 -21.89 19.51 -4.48
C SER A 537 -21.54 20.85 -3.86
N HIS A 538 -20.36 20.91 -3.23
CA HIS A 538 -19.79 22.11 -2.63
C HIS A 538 -18.58 22.59 -3.45
N PHE A 539 -18.52 23.92 -3.71
CA PHE A 539 -17.42 24.55 -4.44
C PHE A 539 -16.43 25.16 -3.47
N ALA A 540 -15.77 24.34 -2.70
CA ALA A 540 -14.80 24.75 -1.69
C ALA A 540 -13.88 23.60 -1.31
N LYS A 541 -12.87 23.89 -0.52
CA LYS A 541 -12.15 22.85 0.24
C LYS A 541 -12.93 22.55 1.50
N PRO A 542 -13.11 21.27 1.89
CA PRO A 542 -13.76 20.95 3.15
C PRO A 542 -13.04 21.61 4.33
N ASN A 543 -13.79 22.27 5.20
CA ASN A 543 -13.25 22.74 6.46
C ASN A 543 -13.15 21.56 7.45
N TRP A 544 -12.03 20.84 7.40
CA TRP A 544 -11.81 19.64 8.20
C TRP A 544 -11.99 19.88 9.70
N ARG A 545 -11.63 21.07 10.20
CA ARG A 545 -11.81 21.40 11.61
C ARG A 545 -13.30 21.41 11.99
N SER A 546 -14.14 21.95 11.13
CA SER A 546 -15.60 21.96 11.32
C SER A 546 -16.17 20.54 11.22
N VAL A 547 -15.72 19.75 10.22
CA VAL A 547 -16.15 18.35 10.02
C VAL A 547 -15.84 17.51 11.25
N TYR A 548 -14.61 17.55 11.76
CA TYR A 548 -14.25 16.79 12.97
C TYR A 548 -15.01 17.26 14.21
N LYS A 549 -15.20 18.58 14.35
CA LYS A 549 -15.99 19.14 15.45
C LYS A 549 -17.43 18.64 15.39
N HIS A 550 -18.04 18.61 14.21
CA HIS A 550 -19.39 18.10 13.99
C HIS A 550 -19.50 16.62 14.38
N ILE A 551 -18.59 15.77 13.89
CA ILE A 551 -18.58 14.34 14.22
C ILE A 551 -18.34 14.12 15.72
N ALA A 552 -17.40 14.84 16.33
CA ALA A 552 -17.10 14.70 17.76
C ALA A 552 -18.26 15.11 18.68
N VAL A 553 -19.06 16.11 18.26
CA VAL A 553 -20.21 16.54 19.01
C VAL A 553 -21.38 15.56 18.90
N ASN A 554 -21.62 15.04 17.69
CA ASN A 554 -22.74 14.14 17.43
C ASN A 554 -22.49 12.71 17.94
N HIS A 555 -21.20 12.31 18.08
CA HIS A 555 -20.81 10.95 18.45
C HIS A 555 -19.83 10.95 19.64
N ASN A 556 -20.22 11.59 20.73
CA ASN A 556 -19.33 11.86 21.87
C ASN A 556 -18.79 10.58 22.57
N ASN A 557 -19.54 9.46 22.50
CA ASN A 557 -19.22 8.20 23.17
C ASN A 557 -18.87 7.07 22.18
N SER A 558 -18.81 7.34 20.87
CA SER A 558 -18.59 6.32 19.86
C SER A 558 -17.13 6.30 19.37
N ARG A 559 -16.65 5.13 19.00
CA ARG A 559 -15.34 4.98 18.35
C ARG A 559 -15.46 5.36 16.88
N VAL A 560 -14.77 6.43 16.47
CA VAL A 560 -14.76 6.92 15.08
C VAL A 560 -13.51 6.41 14.36
N GLY A 561 -13.72 5.63 13.30
CA GLY A 561 -12.67 5.22 12.37
C GLY A 561 -12.53 6.21 11.22
N THR A 562 -11.34 6.78 11.01
CA THR A 562 -11.09 7.65 9.86
C THR A 562 -10.24 6.96 8.83
N PHE A 563 -10.74 6.88 7.59
CA PHE A 563 -10.09 6.27 6.44
C PHE A 563 -9.87 7.33 5.36
N THR A 564 -8.62 7.62 5.05
CA THR A 564 -8.25 8.63 4.06
C THR A 564 -7.22 8.08 3.09
N HIS A 565 -7.37 8.46 1.82
CA HIS A 565 -6.37 8.19 0.80
C HIS A 565 -5.50 9.45 0.64
N HIS A 566 -4.29 9.39 1.21
CA HIS A 566 -3.21 10.31 0.90
C HIS A 566 -3.33 11.78 1.32
N TYR A 567 -3.00 12.11 2.60
CA TYR A 567 -2.42 13.43 2.92
C TYR A 567 -1.66 13.43 4.26
N PRO A 568 -0.33 13.74 4.28
CA PRO A 568 0.39 14.03 5.53
C PRO A 568 -0.19 15.23 6.28
N PHE A 569 -0.81 16.17 5.55
CA PHE A 569 -1.43 17.37 6.11
C PHE A 569 -2.70 17.07 6.93
N LEU A 570 -3.52 16.12 6.50
CA LEU A 570 -4.67 15.65 7.29
C LEU A 570 -4.23 15.02 8.61
N CYS A 571 -3.13 14.27 8.61
CA CYS A 571 -2.53 13.73 9.83
C CYS A 571 -2.06 14.84 10.78
N PHE A 572 -1.49 15.92 10.25
CA PHE A 572 -1.07 17.07 11.07
C PHE A 572 -2.27 17.81 11.68
N LEU A 573 -3.35 17.97 10.92
CA LEU A 573 -4.60 18.54 11.42
C LEU A 573 -5.25 17.65 12.49
N PHE A 574 -5.17 16.33 12.36
CA PHE A 574 -5.60 15.36 13.36
C PHE A 574 -4.85 15.52 14.69
N HIS A 575 -3.55 15.74 14.62
CA HIS A 575 -2.74 16.01 15.82
C HIS A 575 -3.14 17.28 16.56
N THR A 576 -3.61 18.30 15.83
CA THR A 576 -4.02 19.58 16.42
C THR A 576 -5.43 19.55 17.02
N LEU A 577 -6.29 18.61 16.60
CA LEU A 577 -7.70 18.53 17.02
C LEU A 577 -7.98 17.47 18.10
N ARG A 578 -6.96 16.77 18.58
CA ARG A 578 -7.05 15.70 19.58
C ARG A 578 -7.31 16.23 21.00
N CYS A 579 -8.35 17.03 21.14
CA CYS A 579 -8.81 17.50 22.47
C CYS A 579 -9.89 16.60 23.08
N ASN A 580 -10.28 15.48 22.43
CA ASN A 580 -11.31 14.58 22.94
C ASN A 580 -10.79 13.13 22.95
N PRO A 581 -10.70 12.47 24.13
CA PRO A 581 -10.15 11.12 24.27
C PRO A 581 -10.95 10.00 23.56
N THR A 582 -12.14 10.32 23.06
CA THR A 582 -13.01 9.36 22.36
C THR A 582 -12.76 9.24 20.86
N LEU A 583 -11.95 10.11 20.26
CA LEU A 583 -11.53 10.01 18.86
C LEU A 583 -10.27 9.15 18.77
N ASP A 584 -10.45 7.84 18.71
CA ASP A 584 -9.40 6.90 18.33
C ASP A 584 -9.10 7.08 16.84
N LEU A 585 -8.09 7.91 16.56
CA LEU A 585 -7.53 8.11 15.25
C LEU A 585 -6.83 6.84 14.76
N ILE A 586 -7.54 6.04 14.00
CA ILE A 586 -6.97 4.86 13.39
C ILE A 586 -6.47 5.18 12.00
N LYS A 587 -5.16 5.07 11.95
CA LYS A 587 -4.26 4.77 10.84
C LYS A 587 -4.80 5.12 9.45
N ASN A 588 -4.15 6.09 8.87
CA ASN A 588 -4.15 6.32 7.43
C ASN A 588 -4.21 5.01 6.68
N ALA A 589 -5.27 4.81 5.91
CA ALA A 589 -5.33 3.77 4.92
C ALA A 589 -4.31 4.08 3.81
N TYR A 590 -3.03 3.85 4.11
CA TYR A 590 -2.01 3.83 3.09
C TYR A 590 -2.26 2.61 2.22
N ILE A 591 -2.88 2.81 1.09
CA ILE A 591 -2.65 1.93 -0.04
C ILE A 591 -1.24 2.26 -0.49
N ASN A 592 -0.28 1.52 0.10
CA ASN A 592 1.12 1.69 -0.18
C ASN A 592 1.38 1.43 -1.66
N GLY A 593 1.86 2.43 -2.36
CA GLY A 593 2.57 2.24 -3.59
C GLY A 593 2.26 3.16 -4.75
N TYR A 594 1.11 3.79 -4.78
CA TYR A 594 0.80 4.72 -5.86
C TYR A 594 0.44 6.10 -5.32
N LYS A 595 1.48 6.93 -5.10
CA LYS A 595 1.27 8.37 -5.28
C LYS A 595 0.93 8.57 -6.75
N PRO A 596 -0.17 9.23 -7.09
CA PRO A 596 -0.33 9.71 -8.46
C PRO A 596 0.88 10.58 -8.76
N ILE A 597 1.48 10.33 -9.90
CA ILE A 597 2.47 11.21 -10.52
C ILE A 597 1.69 12.46 -10.87
N THR A 598 1.82 13.52 -10.10
CA THR A 598 1.49 14.89 -10.51
C THR A 598 2.68 15.49 -11.20
#